data_44dbf7a5e3d316f902623ba2ec9ec6d2
#
_entry.id   44dbf7a5e3d316f902623ba2ec9ec6d2
#
_cell.length_a   1.000
_cell.length_b   1.000
_cell.length_c   1.000
_cell.angle_alpha   90.00
_cell.angle_beta   90.00
_cell.angle_gamma   90.00
#
_symmetry.space_group_name_H-M   'P 1'
#
loop_
_entity.id
_entity.type
_entity.pdbx_description
1 polymer ?
#
loop_
_entity_poly.entity_id
_entity_poly.type
_entity_poly.pdbx_seq_one_letter_code
_entity_poly.pdbx_strand_id
1 'polypeptide(L)' 'MKIGVTVHKEGKLYVAADPVTGVTSQGKTCDQALKNFQEAFELWYECAEDWEKERALKGEPVATLVLDLNV' A
#
# COMPACT_ATOMS: atom_id res chain seq x y z
N MET A 1 1.80 -10.53 9.98
CA MET A 1 1.93 -10.33 8.53
C MET A 1 2.71 -9.05 8.26
N LYS A 2 3.67 -9.10 7.37
CA LYS A 2 4.43 -7.92 6.97
C LYS A 2 3.93 -7.43 5.62
N ILE A 3 3.72 -6.12 5.52
CA ILE A 3 3.26 -5.49 4.29
C ILE A 3 4.20 -4.35 3.96
N GLY A 4 4.62 -4.27 2.70
CA GLY A 4 5.39 -3.13 2.22
C GLY A 4 4.46 -2.05 1.71
N VAL A 5 4.45 -0.90 2.38
CA VAL A 5 3.62 0.23 1.99
C VAL A 5 4.51 1.33 1.44
N THR A 6 4.22 1.79 0.24
CA THR A 6 4.90 2.95 -0.33
C THR A 6 4.00 4.17 -0.20
N VAL A 7 4.61 5.31 0.05
CA VAL A 7 3.87 6.58 0.12
C VAL A 7 4.52 7.54 -0.87
N HIS A 8 3.69 8.14 -1.70
CA HIS A 8 4.15 9.19 -2.60
C HIS A 8 3.17 10.36 -2.58
N LYS A 9 3.63 11.50 -3.06
CA LYS A 9 2.82 12.71 -3.10
C LYS A 9 2.26 12.91 -4.50
N GLU A 10 0.95 13.12 -4.59
CA GLU A 10 0.27 13.48 -5.82
C GLU A 10 -0.46 14.81 -5.62
N GLY A 11 0.08 15.89 -6.19
CA GLY A 11 -0.49 17.20 -5.97
C GLY A 11 -0.47 17.58 -4.50
N LYS A 12 -1.63 17.75 -3.90
CA LYS A 12 -1.77 18.11 -2.49
C LYS A 12 -2.07 16.92 -1.59
N LEU A 13 -2.11 15.72 -2.16
CA LEU A 13 -2.44 14.51 -1.43
C LEU A 13 -1.25 13.58 -1.33
N TYR A 14 -1.25 12.76 -0.29
CA TYR A 14 -0.32 11.64 -0.14
C TYR A 14 -1.08 10.36 -0.43
N VAL A 15 -0.44 9.47 -1.16
CA VAL A 15 -1.02 8.17 -1.56
C VAL A 15 -0.18 7.06 -0.96
N ALA A 16 -0.83 6.18 -0.20
CA ALA A 16 -0.20 5.00 0.36
C ALA A 16 -0.70 3.77 -0.39
N ALA A 17 0.21 2.89 -0.77
CA ALA A 17 -0.12 1.74 -1.60
C ALA A 17 0.71 0.52 -1.23
N ASP A 18 0.09 -0.65 -1.36
CA ASP A 18 0.75 -1.94 -1.30
C ASP A 18 0.74 -2.54 -2.71
N PRO A 19 1.90 -2.69 -3.35
CA PRO A 19 1.95 -3.22 -4.71
C PRO A 19 1.58 -4.71 -4.81
N VAL A 20 1.65 -5.45 -3.74
CA VAL A 20 1.31 -6.88 -3.74
C VAL A 20 -0.19 -7.10 -3.84
N THR A 21 -0.96 -6.39 -3.01
CA THR A 21 -2.42 -6.53 -2.99
C THR A 21 -3.14 -5.54 -3.89
N GLY A 22 -2.48 -4.44 -4.23
CA GLY A 22 -3.09 -3.35 -4.97
C GLY A 22 -3.93 -2.41 -4.11
N VAL A 23 -3.97 -2.63 -2.79
CA VAL A 23 -4.70 -1.75 -1.89
C VAL A 23 -4.03 -0.39 -1.85
N THR A 24 -4.82 0.67 -2.03
CA THR A 24 -4.34 2.05 -2.00
C THR A 24 -5.28 2.90 -1.17
N SER A 25 -4.73 3.95 -0.58
CA SER A 25 -5.52 4.96 0.11
C SER A 25 -4.80 6.29 0.04
N GLN A 26 -5.46 7.35 0.46
CA GLN A 26 -4.90 8.69 0.37
C GLN A 26 -5.25 9.51 1.60
N GLY A 27 -4.51 10.61 1.79
CA GLY A 27 -4.74 11.54 2.87
C GLY A 27 -4.03 12.86 2.61
N LYS A 28 -4.34 13.86 3.41
CA LYS A 28 -3.74 15.19 3.30
C LYS A 28 -2.33 15.25 3.88
N THR A 29 -1.98 14.28 4.70
CA THR A 29 -0.65 14.12 5.28
C THR A 29 -0.21 12.67 5.10
N CYS A 30 1.09 12.43 5.23
CA CYS A 30 1.63 11.08 5.18
C CYS A 30 0.99 10.18 6.26
N ASP A 31 0.90 10.68 7.48
CA ASP A 31 0.31 9.94 8.59
C ASP A 31 -1.16 9.59 8.33
N GLN A 32 -1.92 10.54 7.78
CA GLN A 32 -3.31 10.30 7.45
C GLN A 32 -3.46 9.26 6.34
N ALA A 33 -2.60 9.33 5.31
CA ALA A 33 -2.62 8.35 4.24
C ALA A 33 -2.34 6.94 4.74
N LEU A 34 -1.35 6.81 5.66
CA LEU A 34 -1.01 5.53 6.27
C LEU A 34 -2.13 4.99 7.15
N LYS A 35 -2.77 5.85 7.93
CA LYS A 35 -3.91 5.45 8.76
C LYS A 35 -5.07 4.98 7.89
N ASN A 36 -5.39 5.74 6.86
CA ASN A 36 -6.45 5.38 5.94
C ASN A 36 -6.13 4.08 5.19
N PHE A 37 -4.85 3.89 4.84
CA PHE A 37 -4.40 2.64 4.22
C PHE A 37 -4.62 1.45 5.15
N GLN A 38 -4.27 1.59 6.41
CA GLN A 38 -4.45 0.51 7.38
C GLN A 38 -5.90 0.06 7.47
N GLU A 39 -6.82 1.02 7.54
CA GLU A 39 -8.26 0.74 7.57
C GLU A 39 -8.71 0.06 6.28
N ALA A 40 -8.25 0.55 5.13
CA ALA A 40 -8.59 -0.01 3.84
C ALA A 40 -8.05 -1.44 3.68
N PHE A 41 -6.83 -1.68 4.15
CA PHE A 41 -6.22 -3.00 4.09
C PHE A 41 -6.96 -4.01 4.98
N GLU A 42 -7.33 -3.60 6.19
CA GLU A 42 -8.08 -4.46 7.09
C GLU A 42 -9.42 -4.87 6.50
N LEU A 43 -10.11 -3.92 5.88
CA LEU A 43 -11.37 -4.20 5.20
C LEU A 43 -11.18 -5.11 3.99
N TRP A 44 -10.14 -4.85 3.20
CA TRP A 44 -9.80 -5.71 2.06
C TRP A 44 -9.54 -7.15 2.53
N TYR A 45 -8.77 -7.31 3.61
CA TYR A 45 -8.42 -8.62 4.14
C TYR A 45 -9.66 -9.39 4.61
N GLU A 46 -10.60 -8.72 5.23
CA GLU A 46 -11.86 -9.34 5.67
C GLU A 46 -12.70 -9.84 4.49
N CYS A 47 -12.67 -9.13 3.38
CA CYS A 47 -13.48 -9.45 2.20
C CYS A 47 -12.74 -10.30 1.16
N ALA A 48 -11.43 -10.45 1.28
CA ALA A 48 -10.62 -11.16 0.30
C ALA A 48 -10.88 -12.66 0.35
N GLU A 49 -10.74 -13.29 -0.80
CA GLU A 49 -10.79 -14.74 -0.91
C GLU A 49 -9.48 -15.38 -0.40
N ASP A 50 -9.53 -16.66 -0.07
CA ASP A 50 -8.36 -17.34 0.52
C ASP A 50 -7.12 -17.26 -0.33
N TRP A 51 -7.26 -17.38 -1.66
CA TRP A 51 -6.11 -17.29 -2.57
C TRP A 51 -5.49 -15.88 -2.59
N GLU A 52 -6.32 -14.84 -2.41
CA GLU A 52 -5.84 -13.47 -2.31
C GLU A 52 -5.05 -13.25 -1.01
N LYS A 53 -5.56 -13.81 0.09
CA LYS A 53 -4.87 -13.73 1.38
C LYS A 53 -3.54 -14.47 1.36
N GLU A 54 -3.50 -15.65 0.75
CA GLU A 54 -2.26 -16.40 0.58
C GLU A 54 -1.24 -15.63 -0.23
N ARG A 55 -1.69 -15.00 -1.31
CA ARG A 55 -0.82 -14.17 -2.15
C ARG A 55 -0.22 -13.02 -1.35
N ALA A 56 -1.04 -12.37 -0.52
CA ALA A 56 -0.58 -11.27 0.33
C ALA A 56 0.44 -11.74 1.37
N LEU A 57 0.23 -12.93 1.94
CA LEU A 57 1.15 -13.51 2.92
C LEU A 57 2.49 -13.91 2.32
N LYS A 58 2.48 -14.37 1.05
CA LYS A 58 3.68 -14.79 0.35
C LYS A 58 4.45 -13.62 -0.26
N GLY A 59 3.76 -12.52 -0.53
CA GLY A 59 4.36 -11.33 -1.13
C GLY A 59 5.16 -10.54 -0.10
N GLU A 60 6.40 -10.95 0.14
CA GLU A 60 7.25 -10.27 1.09
C GLU A 60 8.00 -9.11 0.42
N PRO A 61 7.90 -7.89 0.97
CA PRO A 61 8.66 -6.77 0.43
C PRO A 61 10.15 -6.96 0.66
N VAL A 62 10.93 -6.81 -0.41
CA VAL A 62 12.39 -6.99 -0.38
C VAL A 62 13.09 -5.64 -0.46
N ALA A 63 12.63 -4.75 -1.32
CA ALA A 63 13.26 -3.45 -1.50
C ALA A 63 12.30 -2.44 -2.08
N THR A 64 12.53 -1.17 -1.73
CA THR A 64 11.91 -0.03 -2.40
C THR A 64 13.02 0.92 -2.79
N LEU A 65 12.88 1.56 -3.94
CA LEU A 65 13.86 2.56 -4.36
C LEU A 65 13.18 3.64 -5.21
N VAL A 66 13.83 4.79 -5.24
CA VAL A 66 13.42 5.90 -6.11
C VAL A 66 14.39 5.94 -7.28
N LEU A 67 13.84 5.93 -8.48
CA LEU A 67 14.63 6.07 -9.70
C LEU A 67 14.37 7.45 -10.30
N ASP A 68 15.45 8.12 -10.66
CA ASP A 68 15.38 9.38 -11.39
C ASP A 68 15.67 9.07 -12.85
N LEU A 69 14.61 8.98 -13.64
CA LEU A 69 14.70 8.58 -15.04
C LEU A 69 14.68 9.81 -15.94
N ASN A 70 15.48 9.75 -16.97
CA ASN A 70 15.57 10.84 -17.96
C ASN A 70 14.54 10.61 -19.07
N VAL A 71 13.28 10.88 -18.75
CA VAL A 71 12.16 10.74 -19.69
C VAL A 71 11.41 12.05 -19.85
#